data_8a8e0cd34d67843946d67b9fe3039e00
#
_entry.id   8a8e0cd34d67843946d67b9fe3039e00
#
_cell.length_a   1.000
_cell.length_b   1.000
_cell.length_c   1.000
_cell.angle_alpha   90.00
_cell.angle_beta   90.00
_cell.angle_gamma   90.00
#
_symmetry.space_group_name_H-M   'P 1'
#
loop_
_entity.id
_entity.type
_entity.pdbx_description
1 polymer ?
#
loop_
_entity_poly.entity_id
_entity_poly.type
_entity_poly.pdbx_seq_one_letter_code
_entity_poly.pdbx_strand_id
1 'polypeptide(L)'
;MTKHRLGIVVPYRNRYAQLYEFKQSIQDYLRSAEIDYRIIVVEQDDAKLFNRGKLLNIGFLEAKKLKCDYVCFHDVDMIPSKVDYGYSDVPIHLATTLTTTNNKNKPIFDQYFGGVTIFPVELFEKINGYSNNYWGWGFEDDDLLWRCLHHNLPCDTTSLKNSGPKTASLKFNGSNSHVEIRNTIDFKEDFTIFLSYQPEHIEYDTNKRDDFFTAFGIPGYDFNIGWNSFNRYKVEFFNKRKKYFQLYSDEDSMKKVAITVTYSAENEKVEAFLNGKTLGKVDLDTSIMDYSKAKFMYLGTSDPTREKEAKFFKGKIDSLAIFKKKLQYKEIKTISENRYFGLTSNFEDYNSASKLITYYDGKFIKGYRLMDLSGKHNIGVIKHCEIVPTNLESNTVIPRPYRRKSRFKLLDHTDEGFSNDSWKDLNTRYNQLRFNNEVKQNWHNPNEDGLNTVDFTLHSNNKGGKVTHLIVGI
;
A
#
# COMPACT_ATOMS: atom_id res chain seq x y z
N MET A 1 -16.34 -22.29 16.44
CA MET A 1 -16.01 -21.24 15.47
C MET A 1 -16.50 -19.91 16.03
N THR A 2 -15.65 -18.91 16.16
CA THR A 2 -16.07 -17.56 16.55
C THR A 2 -17.02 -17.02 15.49
N LYS A 3 -18.24 -16.68 15.90
CA LYS A 3 -19.27 -16.18 14.98
C LYS A 3 -18.95 -14.70 14.70
N HIS A 4 -18.45 -14.40 13.50
CA HIS A 4 -18.16 -13.02 13.07
C HIS A 4 -19.44 -12.22 12.89
N ARG A 5 -19.40 -10.92 13.23
CA ARG A 5 -20.51 -9.98 13.05
C ARG A 5 -20.24 -9.02 11.91
N LEU A 6 -21.19 -8.97 10.97
CA LEU A 6 -21.18 -8.09 9.81
C LEU A 6 -21.79 -6.72 10.12
N GLY A 7 -21.12 -5.65 9.75
CA GLY A 7 -21.70 -4.31 9.64
C GLY A 7 -21.99 -3.97 8.17
N ILE A 8 -23.27 -3.83 7.77
CA ILE A 8 -23.61 -3.32 6.44
C ILE A 8 -23.79 -1.82 6.53
N VAL A 9 -22.93 -1.08 5.87
CA VAL A 9 -22.91 0.38 5.86
C VAL A 9 -23.46 0.88 4.53
N VAL A 10 -24.54 1.68 4.60
CA VAL A 10 -25.29 2.16 3.45
C VAL A 10 -25.26 3.69 3.42
N PRO A 11 -24.55 4.33 2.49
CA PRO A 11 -24.62 5.77 2.28
C PRO A 11 -25.95 6.14 1.62
N TYR A 12 -26.60 7.16 2.11
CA TYR A 12 -27.97 7.44 1.72
C TYR A 12 -28.30 8.93 1.64
N ARG A 13 -29.11 9.30 0.65
CA ARG A 13 -29.84 10.56 0.56
C ARG A 13 -30.98 10.46 -0.46
N ASN A 14 -32.20 10.88 -0.04
CA ASN A 14 -33.39 11.06 -0.92
C ASN A 14 -33.76 9.87 -1.82
N ARG A 15 -33.55 8.62 -1.39
CA ARG A 15 -33.87 7.40 -2.15
C ARG A 15 -34.77 6.46 -1.33
N TYR A 16 -35.90 6.99 -0.89
CA TYR A 16 -36.77 6.29 0.05
C TYR A 16 -37.26 4.93 -0.47
N ALA A 17 -37.69 4.87 -1.73
CA ALA A 17 -38.18 3.62 -2.32
C ALA A 17 -37.08 2.55 -2.40
N GLN A 18 -35.88 2.92 -2.83
CA GLN A 18 -34.74 2.02 -2.90
C GLN A 18 -34.30 1.56 -1.50
N LEU A 19 -34.28 2.44 -0.51
CA LEU A 19 -33.95 2.11 0.87
C LEU A 19 -34.96 1.16 1.49
N TYR A 20 -36.25 1.35 1.17
CA TYR A 20 -37.30 0.44 1.64
C TYR A 20 -37.12 -0.98 1.06
N GLU A 21 -37.00 -1.10 -0.26
CA GLU A 21 -36.78 -2.38 -0.94
C GLU A 21 -35.47 -3.06 -0.48
N PHE A 22 -34.40 -2.28 -0.36
CA PHE A 22 -33.11 -2.75 0.13
C PHE A 22 -33.23 -3.36 1.53
N LYS A 23 -33.83 -2.62 2.48
CA LYS A 23 -33.94 -3.10 3.87
C LYS A 23 -34.69 -4.42 3.98
N GLN A 24 -35.75 -4.62 3.22
CA GLN A 24 -36.50 -5.87 3.20
C GLN A 24 -35.64 -7.01 2.64
N SER A 25 -35.12 -6.80 1.43
CA SER A 25 -34.35 -7.81 0.71
C SER A 25 -33.09 -8.25 1.44
N ILE A 26 -32.31 -7.29 1.98
CA ILE A 26 -31.04 -7.61 2.65
C ILE A 26 -31.26 -8.33 3.98
N GLN A 27 -32.30 -7.96 4.75
CA GLN A 27 -32.61 -8.63 6.01
C GLN A 27 -33.04 -10.08 5.80
N ASP A 28 -33.90 -10.33 4.81
CA ASP A 28 -34.33 -11.67 4.45
C ASP A 28 -33.17 -12.51 3.95
N TYR A 29 -32.32 -11.92 3.11
CA TYR A 29 -31.13 -12.59 2.58
C TYR A 29 -30.15 -13.01 3.68
N LEU A 30 -29.78 -12.10 4.58
CA LEU A 30 -28.82 -12.36 5.66
C LEU A 30 -29.38 -13.30 6.72
N ARG A 31 -30.69 -13.27 6.95
CA ARG A 31 -31.35 -14.20 7.85
C ARG A 31 -31.30 -15.63 7.30
N SER A 32 -31.56 -15.81 6.01
CA SER A 32 -31.46 -17.10 5.34
C SER A 32 -30.04 -17.67 5.28
N ALA A 33 -29.02 -16.77 5.30
CA ALA A 33 -27.61 -17.13 5.31
C ALA A 33 -27.04 -17.34 6.73
N GLU A 34 -27.87 -17.20 7.79
CA GLU A 34 -27.49 -17.35 9.22
C GLU A 34 -26.33 -16.43 9.66
N ILE A 35 -26.18 -15.25 9.02
CA ILE A 35 -25.14 -14.27 9.35
C ILE A 35 -25.62 -13.40 10.52
N ASP A 36 -24.77 -13.19 11.54
CA ASP A 36 -24.99 -12.13 12.56
C ASP A 36 -24.61 -10.79 11.95
N TYR A 37 -25.56 -9.84 11.90
CA TYR A 37 -25.37 -8.57 11.20
C TYR A 37 -25.96 -7.37 11.93
N ARG A 38 -25.46 -6.18 11.53
CA ARG A 38 -26.05 -4.87 11.78
C ARG A 38 -26.13 -4.11 10.47
N ILE A 39 -27.22 -3.35 10.26
CA ILE A 39 -27.38 -2.45 9.12
C ILE A 39 -27.24 -1.02 9.63
N ILE A 40 -26.36 -0.25 9.06
CA ILE A 40 -26.09 1.14 9.42
C ILE A 40 -26.35 1.99 8.18
N VAL A 41 -27.47 2.70 8.17
CA VAL A 41 -27.82 3.68 7.15
C VAL A 41 -27.26 5.01 7.59
N VAL A 42 -26.47 5.67 6.76
CA VAL A 42 -25.92 7.01 7.04
C VAL A 42 -26.48 7.98 6.02
N GLU A 43 -27.42 8.80 6.49
CA GLU A 43 -28.13 9.79 5.67
C GLU A 43 -27.44 11.14 5.74
N GLN A 44 -27.07 11.68 4.60
CA GLN A 44 -26.58 13.05 4.51
C GLN A 44 -27.76 14.02 4.51
N ASP A 45 -27.79 14.93 5.52
CA ASP A 45 -28.85 15.92 5.72
C ASP A 45 -28.23 17.33 5.74
N ASP A 46 -27.73 17.76 4.59
CA ASP A 46 -27.25 19.11 4.32
C ASP A 46 -27.39 19.44 2.82
N ALA A 47 -27.10 20.70 2.49
CA ALA A 47 -27.22 21.20 1.11
C ALA A 47 -25.95 20.96 0.25
N LYS A 48 -24.91 20.35 0.81
CA LYS A 48 -23.67 20.07 0.06
C LYS A 48 -23.88 18.95 -0.94
N LEU A 49 -22.94 18.79 -1.86
CA LEU A 49 -22.93 17.64 -2.75
C LEU A 49 -22.83 16.34 -1.93
N PHE A 50 -23.33 15.24 -2.51
CA PHE A 50 -23.27 13.94 -1.84
C PHE A 50 -21.81 13.49 -1.68
N ASN A 51 -21.45 13.06 -0.47
CA ASN A 51 -20.10 12.56 -0.20
C ASN A 51 -20.14 11.11 0.27
N ARG A 52 -20.19 10.18 -0.70
CA ARG A 52 -20.30 8.75 -0.44
C ARG A 52 -19.19 8.23 0.47
N GLY A 53 -17.93 8.59 0.19
CA GLY A 53 -16.77 8.12 0.95
C GLY A 53 -16.82 8.54 2.42
N LYS A 54 -17.16 9.80 2.69
CA LYS A 54 -17.27 10.33 4.06
C LYS A 54 -18.41 9.66 4.83
N LEU A 55 -19.57 9.44 4.19
CA LEU A 55 -20.68 8.71 4.82
C LEU A 55 -20.32 7.27 5.17
N LEU A 56 -19.55 6.59 4.30
CA LEU A 56 -19.06 5.24 4.55
C LEU A 56 -18.08 5.20 5.72
N ASN A 57 -17.20 6.19 5.87
CA ASN A 57 -16.33 6.33 7.03
C ASN A 57 -17.12 6.52 8.32
N ILE A 58 -18.15 7.39 8.32
CA ILE A 58 -19.04 7.60 9.50
C ILE A 58 -19.74 6.30 9.90
N GLY A 59 -20.29 5.58 8.91
CA GLY A 59 -20.96 4.30 9.16
C GLY A 59 -20.01 3.22 9.66
N PHE A 60 -18.76 3.20 9.20
CA PHE A 60 -17.73 2.34 9.73
C PHE A 60 -17.44 2.59 11.21
N LEU A 61 -17.33 3.85 11.63
CA LEU A 61 -17.14 4.19 13.04
C LEU A 61 -18.31 3.70 13.92
N GLU A 62 -19.55 3.74 13.41
CA GLU A 62 -20.69 3.18 14.14
C GLU A 62 -20.66 1.64 14.15
N ALA A 63 -20.24 0.98 13.04
CA ALA A 63 -20.06 -0.46 12.98
C ALA A 63 -19.07 -0.95 14.05
N LYS A 64 -17.97 -0.23 14.28
CA LYS A 64 -17.02 -0.51 15.35
C LYS A 64 -17.68 -0.42 16.74
N LYS A 65 -18.47 0.63 17.02
CA LYS A 65 -19.20 0.77 18.29
C LYS A 65 -20.17 -0.41 18.50
N LEU A 66 -20.74 -0.94 17.41
CA LEU A 66 -21.63 -2.11 17.43
C LEU A 66 -20.87 -3.44 17.46
N LYS A 67 -19.54 -3.42 17.61
CA LYS A 67 -18.65 -4.59 17.69
C LYS A 67 -18.76 -5.49 16.47
N CYS A 68 -18.78 -4.91 15.26
CA CYS A 68 -18.67 -5.66 14.03
C CYS A 68 -17.19 -6.01 13.77
N ASP A 69 -16.92 -7.22 13.30
CA ASP A 69 -15.58 -7.74 12.99
C ASP A 69 -15.17 -7.39 11.55
N TYR A 70 -16.18 -7.23 10.69
CA TYR A 70 -16.01 -6.85 9.31
C TYR A 70 -17.21 -6.02 8.84
N VAL A 71 -16.98 -5.24 7.79
CA VAL A 71 -17.97 -4.34 7.22
C VAL A 71 -18.21 -4.64 5.74
N CYS A 72 -19.44 -4.41 5.31
CA CYS A 72 -19.82 -4.39 3.90
C CYS A 72 -20.30 -2.98 3.57
N PHE A 73 -19.55 -2.26 2.75
CA PHE A 73 -19.98 -1.00 2.16
C PHE A 73 -20.91 -1.33 1.00
N HIS A 74 -22.13 -0.82 1.04
CA HIS A 74 -23.19 -1.31 0.19
C HIS A 74 -24.06 -0.18 -0.36
N ASP A 75 -24.15 -0.07 -1.68
CA ASP A 75 -25.04 0.90 -2.30
C ASP A 75 -26.50 0.47 -2.15
N VAL A 76 -27.37 1.44 -1.88
CA VAL A 76 -28.78 1.23 -1.53
C VAL A 76 -29.62 0.65 -2.68
N ASP A 77 -29.15 0.76 -3.90
CA ASP A 77 -29.82 0.33 -5.14
C ASP A 77 -29.37 -1.07 -5.63
N MET A 78 -28.50 -1.75 -4.91
CA MET A 78 -28.02 -3.08 -5.26
C MET A 78 -28.70 -4.15 -4.42
N ILE A 79 -29.66 -4.86 -4.99
CA ILE A 79 -30.42 -5.93 -4.31
C ILE A 79 -29.70 -7.27 -4.50
N PRO A 80 -29.36 -7.99 -3.40
CA PRO A 80 -28.66 -9.26 -3.50
C PRO A 80 -29.53 -10.34 -4.15
N SER A 81 -28.97 -11.07 -5.11
CA SER A 81 -29.61 -12.20 -5.76
C SER A 81 -28.84 -13.51 -5.49
N LYS A 82 -27.52 -13.47 -5.64
CA LYS A 82 -26.62 -14.57 -5.28
C LYS A 82 -25.31 -13.97 -4.76
N VAL A 83 -25.19 -13.86 -3.44
CA VAL A 83 -24.08 -13.16 -2.78
C VAL A 83 -23.61 -13.93 -1.54
N ASP A 84 -22.31 -14.07 -1.39
CA ASP A 84 -21.73 -14.57 -0.13
C ASP A 84 -21.20 -13.38 0.68
N TYR A 85 -21.92 -13.01 1.74
CA TYR A 85 -21.56 -11.97 2.70
C TYR A 85 -20.74 -12.48 3.89
N GLY A 86 -20.27 -13.74 3.88
CA GLY A 86 -19.48 -14.29 4.97
C GLY A 86 -18.19 -13.51 5.22
N TYR A 87 -17.56 -13.73 6.36
CA TYR A 87 -16.29 -13.13 6.72
C TYR A 87 -15.19 -13.42 5.69
N SER A 88 -14.30 -12.46 5.51
CA SER A 88 -13.07 -12.58 4.74
C SER A 88 -11.95 -11.90 5.50
N ASP A 89 -10.75 -12.45 5.47
CA ASP A 89 -9.51 -11.89 6.00
C ASP A 89 -8.85 -10.88 5.04
N VAL A 90 -9.46 -10.65 3.88
CA VAL A 90 -8.98 -9.70 2.87
C VAL A 90 -10.14 -8.89 2.31
N PRO A 91 -9.89 -7.68 1.75
CA PRO A 91 -10.90 -6.93 1.04
C PRO A 91 -11.46 -7.69 -0.17
N ILE A 92 -12.77 -7.72 -0.29
CA ILE A 92 -13.47 -8.38 -1.42
C ILE A 92 -14.41 -7.39 -2.11
N HIS A 93 -14.34 -7.32 -3.42
CA HIS A 93 -15.33 -6.65 -4.25
C HIS A 93 -16.44 -7.64 -4.63
N LEU A 94 -17.65 -7.41 -4.14
CA LEU A 94 -18.80 -8.29 -4.39
C LEU A 94 -19.62 -7.93 -5.62
N ALA A 95 -19.63 -6.68 -6.08
CA ALA A 95 -20.44 -6.25 -7.22
C ALA A 95 -19.89 -6.78 -8.57
N THR A 96 -19.83 -8.10 -8.72
CA THR A 96 -19.18 -8.79 -9.85
C THR A 96 -20.08 -9.04 -11.03
N THR A 97 -21.41 -9.05 -10.82
CA THR A 97 -22.40 -9.16 -11.87
C THR A 97 -23.60 -8.31 -11.48
N LEU A 98 -23.91 -7.30 -12.28
CA LEU A 98 -25.05 -6.42 -12.11
C LEU A 98 -26.08 -6.74 -13.19
N THR A 99 -27.33 -6.93 -12.78
CA THR A 99 -28.46 -7.19 -13.68
C THR A 99 -29.47 -6.06 -13.53
N THR A 100 -29.79 -5.39 -14.59
CA THR A 100 -30.84 -4.34 -14.60
C THR A 100 -32.22 -4.92 -14.37
N THR A 101 -33.19 -4.08 -14.06
CA THR A 101 -34.62 -4.46 -13.93
C THR A 101 -35.15 -5.20 -15.15
N ASN A 102 -34.61 -4.91 -16.34
CA ASN A 102 -34.94 -5.61 -17.60
C ASN A 102 -34.10 -6.88 -17.82
N ASN A 103 -33.51 -7.44 -16.78
CA ASN A 103 -32.69 -8.65 -16.83
C ASN A 103 -31.47 -8.60 -17.77
N LYS A 104 -31.01 -7.42 -18.15
CA LYS A 104 -29.79 -7.24 -18.95
C LYS A 104 -28.58 -7.09 -18.02
N ASN A 105 -27.51 -7.80 -18.31
CA ASN A 105 -26.26 -7.62 -17.60
C ASN A 105 -25.68 -6.23 -17.91
N LYS A 106 -25.33 -5.48 -16.87
CA LYS A 106 -24.60 -4.22 -17.02
C LYS A 106 -23.11 -4.52 -17.16
N PRO A 107 -22.42 -3.98 -18.16
CA PRO A 107 -20.98 -4.11 -18.26
C PRO A 107 -20.30 -3.55 -17.00
N ILE A 108 -19.36 -4.28 -16.47
CA ILE A 108 -18.49 -3.83 -15.39
C ILE A 108 -17.12 -3.58 -16.01
N PHE A 109 -16.60 -2.37 -15.81
CA PHE A 109 -15.28 -2.00 -16.32
C PHE A 109 -14.16 -2.54 -15.44
N ASP A 110 -12.98 -2.66 -16.02
CA ASP A 110 -11.80 -3.10 -15.33
C ASP A 110 -11.45 -2.15 -14.15
N GLN A 111 -11.00 -2.74 -13.06
CA GLN A 111 -10.65 -2.02 -11.83
C GLN A 111 -11.83 -1.40 -11.07
N TYR A 112 -13.08 -1.72 -11.43
CA TYR A 112 -14.23 -1.29 -10.64
C TYR A 112 -14.18 -1.89 -9.23
N PHE A 113 -14.17 -1.03 -8.22
CA PHE A 113 -14.13 -1.41 -6.81
C PHE A 113 -15.26 -0.78 -5.99
N GLY A 114 -16.27 -0.29 -6.67
CA GLY A 114 -17.43 0.37 -6.10
C GLY A 114 -18.63 -0.57 -5.86
N GLY A 115 -19.75 0.00 -5.48
CA GLY A 115 -21.02 -0.67 -5.29
C GLY A 115 -21.11 -1.48 -4.01
N VAL A 116 -20.49 -2.66 -3.97
CA VAL A 116 -20.52 -3.55 -2.79
C VAL A 116 -19.14 -4.14 -2.53
N THR A 117 -18.56 -3.79 -1.37
CA THR A 117 -17.24 -4.27 -0.95
C THR A 117 -17.24 -4.73 0.50
N ILE A 118 -16.51 -5.81 0.80
CA ILE A 118 -16.29 -6.31 2.17
C ILE A 118 -14.87 -5.97 2.61
N PHE A 119 -14.73 -5.55 3.88
CA PHE A 119 -13.45 -5.31 4.54
C PHE A 119 -13.45 -5.87 5.96
N PRO A 120 -12.39 -6.59 6.40
CA PRO A 120 -12.07 -6.70 7.82
C PRO A 120 -11.92 -5.32 8.44
N VAL A 121 -12.42 -5.12 9.66
CA VAL A 121 -12.35 -3.83 10.37
C VAL A 121 -10.91 -3.34 10.46
N GLU A 122 -9.98 -4.20 10.86
CA GLU A 122 -8.57 -3.87 11.01
C GLU A 122 -7.89 -3.44 9.71
N LEU A 123 -8.27 -4.04 8.57
CA LEU A 123 -7.68 -3.68 7.27
C LEU A 123 -8.23 -2.35 6.74
N PHE A 124 -9.51 -2.05 7.00
CA PHE A 124 -10.08 -0.77 6.63
C PHE A 124 -9.50 0.39 7.45
N GLU A 125 -9.26 0.17 8.75
CA GLU A 125 -8.53 1.13 9.59
C GLU A 125 -7.11 1.35 9.10
N LYS A 126 -6.44 0.28 8.71
CA LYS A 126 -5.07 0.32 8.24
C LYS A 126 -4.86 1.18 7.02
N ILE A 127 -5.80 1.15 6.08
CA ILE A 127 -5.77 2.01 4.88
C ILE A 127 -6.34 3.41 5.14
N ASN A 128 -6.71 3.72 6.38
CA ASN A 128 -7.37 4.95 6.80
C ASN A 128 -8.71 5.23 6.10
N GLY A 129 -9.43 4.17 5.73
CA GLY A 129 -10.76 4.25 5.12
C GLY A 129 -10.81 4.90 3.74
N TYR A 130 -11.96 5.48 3.41
CA TYR A 130 -12.16 6.29 2.21
C TYR A 130 -11.56 7.71 2.38
N SER A 131 -11.25 8.38 1.28
CA SER A 131 -11.03 9.83 1.27
C SER A 131 -12.32 10.57 1.60
N ASN A 132 -12.24 11.62 2.41
CA ASN A 132 -13.37 12.51 2.74
C ASN A 132 -13.59 13.62 1.69
N ASN A 133 -12.77 13.68 0.66
CA ASN A 133 -12.63 14.83 -0.23
C ASN A 133 -13.25 14.63 -1.63
N TYR A 134 -13.97 13.52 -1.87
CA TYR A 134 -14.70 13.29 -3.11
C TYR A 134 -16.18 13.70 -2.94
N TRP A 135 -16.57 14.79 -3.61
CA TRP A 135 -17.91 15.36 -3.57
C TRP A 135 -18.63 15.15 -4.91
N GLY A 136 -19.89 14.80 -4.84
CA GLY A 136 -20.66 14.45 -6.03
C GLY A 136 -20.41 13.01 -6.47
N TRP A 137 -20.12 12.79 -7.76
CA TRP A 137 -19.98 11.45 -8.31
C TRP A 137 -18.53 11.10 -8.68
N GLY A 138 -18.11 9.88 -8.30
CA GLY A 138 -16.98 9.14 -8.83
C GLY A 138 -15.61 9.39 -8.18
N PHE A 139 -14.75 8.41 -8.36
CA PHE A 139 -13.33 8.30 -7.98
C PHE A 139 -13.04 8.02 -6.49
N GLU A 140 -14.01 8.01 -5.60
CA GLU A 140 -13.82 7.63 -4.19
C GLU A 140 -13.53 6.13 -4.03
N ASP A 141 -14.08 5.29 -4.88
CA ASP A 141 -13.86 3.85 -4.95
C ASP A 141 -12.56 3.50 -5.67
N ASP A 142 -12.17 4.26 -6.69
CA ASP A 142 -10.85 4.19 -7.32
C ASP A 142 -9.75 4.54 -6.32
N ASP A 143 -9.95 5.59 -5.50
CA ASP A 143 -9.04 5.99 -4.42
C ASP A 143 -8.95 4.88 -3.35
N LEU A 144 -10.08 4.29 -2.95
CA LEU A 144 -10.09 3.18 -2.00
C LEU A 144 -9.27 1.98 -2.52
N LEU A 145 -9.45 1.59 -3.77
CA LEU A 145 -8.64 0.54 -4.39
C LEU A 145 -7.16 0.93 -4.39
N TRP A 146 -6.86 2.19 -4.72
CA TRP A 146 -5.50 2.70 -4.73
C TRP A 146 -4.86 2.68 -3.34
N ARG A 147 -5.61 3.00 -2.27
CA ARG A 147 -5.17 2.86 -0.87
C ARG A 147 -4.85 1.40 -0.52
N CYS A 148 -5.69 0.46 -0.93
CA CYS A 148 -5.40 -0.97 -0.76
C CYS A 148 -4.10 -1.36 -1.46
N LEU A 149 -3.91 -0.94 -2.71
CA LEU A 149 -2.69 -1.21 -3.47
C LEU A 149 -1.45 -0.57 -2.85
N HIS A 150 -1.61 0.65 -2.33
CA HIS A 150 -0.56 1.36 -1.60
C HIS A 150 -0.06 0.57 -0.38
N HIS A 151 -1.00 0.02 0.38
CA HIS A 151 -0.69 -0.78 1.56
C HIS A 151 -0.36 -2.25 1.25
N ASN A 152 -0.18 -2.61 -0.03
CA ASN A 152 0.03 -3.99 -0.48
C ASN A 152 -1.07 -4.96 -0.04
N LEU A 153 -2.28 -4.47 0.19
CA LEU A 153 -3.40 -5.34 0.51
C LEU A 153 -3.80 -6.14 -0.71
N PRO A 154 -3.86 -7.46 -0.61
CA PRO A 154 -4.46 -8.27 -1.64
C PRO A 154 -5.96 -8.00 -1.67
N CYS A 155 -6.46 -7.47 -2.78
CA CYS A 155 -7.89 -7.25 -2.98
C CYS A 155 -8.44 -8.30 -3.94
N ASP A 156 -9.51 -8.98 -3.56
CA ASP A 156 -10.24 -9.83 -4.51
C ASP A 156 -11.18 -8.96 -5.34
N THR A 157 -10.74 -8.61 -6.55
CA THR A 157 -11.57 -7.92 -7.54
C THR A 157 -11.74 -8.79 -8.80
N THR A 158 -12.89 -8.66 -9.49
CA THR A 158 -13.14 -9.44 -10.70
C THR A 158 -12.27 -9.07 -11.89
N SER A 159 -11.87 -7.81 -11.95
CA SER A 159 -11.12 -7.23 -13.05
C SER A 159 -9.62 -7.48 -12.94
N LEU A 160 -9.12 -7.85 -11.77
CA LEU A 160 -7.70 -8.15 -11.56
C LEU A 160 -7.25 -9.52 -12.13
N LYS A 161 -8.08 -10.19 -12.94
CA LYS A 161 -7.67 -11.44 -13.60
C LYS A 161 -6.37 -11.31 -14.40
N ASN A 162 -6.07 -10.11 -14.91
CA ASN A 162 -4.91 -9.85 -15.77
C ASN A 162 -4.10 -8.60 -15.37
N SER A 163 -4.53 -7.90 -14.33
CA SER A 163 -3.85 -6.69 -13.85
C SER A 163 -3.87 -6.65 -12.33
N GLY A 164 -3.23 -7.62 -11.69
CA GLY A 164 -2.75 -7.41 -10.33
C GLY A 164 -2.07 -6.04 -10.25
N PRO A 165 -1.95 -5.40 -9.08
CA PRO A 165 -1.21 -4.16 -8.99
C PRO A 165 0.07 -4.41 -9.76
N LYS A 166 0.30 -3.62 -10.81
CA LYS A 166 1.54 -3.71 -11.59
C LYS A 166 2.65 -3.25 -10.65
N THR A 167 3.02 -4.13 -9.74
CA THR A 167 4.25 -3.94 -9.00
C THR A 167 5.35 -4.07 -10.03
N ALA A 168 6.25 -3.15 -10.05
CA ALA A 168 7.41 -3.22 -10.90
C ALA A 168 8.63 -3.28 -10.00
N SER A 169 9.60 -4.10 -10.36
CA SER A 169 10.95 -4.03 -9.83
C SER A 169 11.79 -3.23 -10.79
N LEU A 170 12.77 -2.54 -10.29
CA LEU A 170 13.84 -2.00 -11.10
C LEU A 170 14.85 -3.10 -11.36
N LYS A 171 15.07 -3.45 -12.64
CA LYS A 171 16.09 -4.39 -13.06
C LYS A 171 17.34 -3.62 -13.47
N PHE A 172 18.46 -4.03 -12.92
CA PHE A 172 19.79 -3.47 -13.09
C PHE A 172 20.62 -4.42 -13.97
N ASN A 173 21.36 -3.86 -14.93
CA ASN A 173 22.07 -4.61 -15.96
C ASN A 173 23.51 -5.03 -15.59
N GLY A 174 24.03 -4.56 -14.47
CA GLY A 174 25.40 -4.87 -14.02
C GLY A 174 26.50 -4.04 -14.67
N SER A 175 26.16 -2.99 -15.46
CA SER A 175 27.16 -2.19 -16.18
C SER A 175 27.04 -0.68 -16.00
N ASN A 176 25.81 -0.13 -16.05
CA ASN A 176 25.61 1.32 -15.95
C ASN A 176 24.26 1.70 -15.35
N SER A 177 23.41 0.72 -15.02
CA SER A 177 22.11 0.98 -14.40
C SER A 177 22.25 1.45 -12.97
N HIS A 178 21.60 2.57 -12.65
CA HIS A 178 21.53 3.07 -11.27
C HIS A 178 20.33 3.98 -11.07
N VAL A 179 20.00 4.26 -9.79
CA VAL A 179 19.09 5.34 -9.39
C VAL A 179 19.86 6.31 -8.53
N GLU A 180 19.83 7.58 -8.92
CA GLU A 180 20.41 8.67 -8.15
C GLU A 180 19.37 9.22 -7.19
N ILE A 181 19.71 9.32 -5.90
CA ILE A 181 18.82 9.77 -4.83
C ILE A 181 19.58 10.78 -3.99
N ARG A 182 18.91 11.88 -3.60
CA ARG A 182 19.52 12.82 -2.65
C ARG A 182 19.75 12.11 -1.32
N ASN A 183 20.94 12.25 -0.74
CA ASN A 183 21.24 11.62 0.54
C ASN A 183 20.42 12.25 1.67
N THR A 184 19.78 11.40 2.48
CA THR A 184 18.99 11.77 3.67
C THR A 184 19.56 11.17 4.95
N ILE A 185 20.70 10.48 4.87
CA ILE A 185 21.34 9.79 6.00
C ILE A 185 22.44 10.69 6.56
N ASP A 186 22.39 10.87 7.89
CA ASP A 186 23.42 11.56 8.67
C ASP A 186 23.85 10.65 9.82
N PHE A 187 25.13 10.32 9.90
CA PHE A 187 25.69 9.53 10.99
C PHE A 187 25.80 10.29 12.32
N LYS A 188 25.28 11.49 12.41
CA LYS A 188 25.07 12.21 13.68
C LYS A 188 23.76 11.83 14.36
N GLU A 189 22.91 11.09 13.67
CA GLU A 189 21.58 10.69 14.13
C GLU A 189 21.36 9.18 13.93
N ASP A 190 20.47 8.63 14.73
CA ASP A 190 20.01 7.25 14.55
C ASP A 190 19.30 7.08 13.20
N PHE A 191 19.60 6.00 12.51
CA PHE A 191 18.87 5.65 11.28
C PHE A 191 18.71 4.14 11.11
N THR A 192 17.81 3.78 10.22
CA THR A 192 17.67 2.42 9.69
C THR A 192 17.50 2.46 8.19
N ILE A 193 18.21 1.58 7.48
CA ILE A 193 18.05 1.32 6.06
C ILE A 193 17.48 -0.08 5.90
N PHE A 194 16.38 -0.21 5.17
CA PHE A 194 15.80 -1.49 4.75
C PHE A 194 15.87 -1.56 3.22
N LEU A 195 16.44 -2.64 2.70
CA LEU A 195 16.59 -2.86 1.26
C LEU A 195 16.13 -4.28 0.90
N SER A 196 15.17 -4.40 -0.03
CA SER A 196 14.77 -5.69 -0.59
C SER A 196 15.24 -5.80 -2.04
N TYR A 197 16.02 -6.85 -2.33
CA TYR A 197 16.59 -7.07 -3.65
C TYR A 197 16.83 -8.55 -3.94
N GLN A 198 17.00 -8.87 -5.21
CA GLN A 198 17.36 -10.18 -5.71
C GLN A 198 18.53 -10.05 -6.68
N PRO A 199 19.73 -10.58 -6.38
CA PRO A 199 20.84 -10.57 -7.31
C PRO A 199 20.61 -11.56 -8.48
N GLU A 200 21.21 -11.26 -9.62
CA GLU A 200 21.33 -12.17 -10.75
C GLU A 200 22.81 -12.49 -10.99
N HIS A 201 23.08 -13.71 -11.47
CA HIS A 201 24.45 -14.17 -11.70
C HIS A 201 25.20 -13.24 -12.66
N ILE A 202 26.44 -12.91 -12.31
CA ILE A 202 27.39 -12.23 -13.17
C ILE A 202 28.53 -13.21 -13.43
N GLU A 203 28.82 -13.50 -14.69
CA GLU A 203 30.06 -14.21 -15.04
C GLU A 203 31.24 -13.32 -14.63
N TYR A 204 32.09 -13.86 -13.78
CA TYR A 204 33.28 -13.17 -13.32
C TYR A 204 34.52 -14.05 -13.46
N ASP A 205 35.67 -13.41 -13.59
CA ASP A 205 36.96 -14.08 -13.66
C ASP A 205 37.28 -14.64 -12.26
N THR A 206 37.29 -15.96 -12.15
CA THR A 206 37.58 -16.67 -10.88
C THR A 206 38.97 -16.38 -10.30
N ASN A 207 39.85 -15.78 -11.10
CA ASN A 207 41.17 -15.34 -10.66
C ASN A 207 41.17 -13.95 -10.00
N LYS A 208 40.06 -13.23 -10.04
CA LYS A 208 39.91 -11.92 -9.35
C LYS A 208 39.34 -12.13 -7.98
N ARG A 209 39.97 -11.47 -7.01
CA ARG A 209 39.56 -11.47 -5.62
C ARG A 209 38.22 -10.76 -5.44
N ASP A 210 37.37 -11.31 -4.57
CA ASP A 210 36.21 -10.75 -3.86
C ASP A 210 35.60 -9.48 -4.50
N ASP A 211 35.09 -9.60 -5.73
CA ASP A 211 34.38 -8.51 -6.39
C ASP A 211 33.06 -8.28 -5.68
N PHE A 212 32.78 -7.02 -5.35
CA PHE A 212 31.59 -6.60 -4.65
C PHE A 212 30.65 -5.84 -5.56
N PHE A 213 29.39 -6.27 -5.62
CA PHE A 213 28.35 -5.68 -6.47
C PHE A 213 27.36 -4.93 -5.60
N THR A 214 27.36 -3.59 -5.72
CA THR A 214 26.64 -2.69 -4.82
C THR A 214 25.18 -2.51 -5.23
N ALA A 215 24.26 -3.03 -4.43
CA ALA A 215 22.83 -2.79 -4.59
C ALA A 215 22.41 -1.39 -4.05
N PHE A 216 23.06 -0.93 -2.97
CA PHE A 216 22.89 0.41 -2.41
C PHE A 216 24.22 0.95 -1.90
N GLY A 217 24.53 2.20 -2.23
CA GLY A 217 25.78 2.82 -1.81
C GLY A 217 25.69 4.32 -1.53
N ILE A 218 26.54 4.80 -0.64
CA ILE A 218 26.73 6.22 -0.31
C ILE A 218 28.22 6.57 -0.46
N PRO A 219 28.64 7.18 -1.57
CA PRO A 219 30.06 7.40 -1.87
C PRO A 219 30.84 8.17 -0.81
N GLY A 220 30.24 9.21 -0.21
CA GLY A 220 30.88 10.03 0.78
C GLY A 220 31.15 9.34 2.12
N TYR A 221 30.42 8.26 2.38
CA TYR A 221 30.59 7.45 3.59
C TYR A 221 31.30 6.14 3.28
N ASP A 222 31.57 5.86 2.01
CA ASP A 222 32.07 4.57 1.53
C ASP A 222 31.27 3.39 2.11
N PHE A 223 29.94 3.60 2.22
CA PHE A 223 28.99 2.63 2.75
C PHE A 223 28.27 1.91 1.62
N ASN A 224 28.29 0.59 1.65
CA ASN A 224 27.72 -0.26 0.61
C ASN A 224 26.93 -1.45 1.17
N ILE A 225 25.80 -1.74 0.57
CA ILE A 225 25.01 -2.96 0.73
C ILE A 225 24.96 -3.67 -0.61
N GLY A 226 25.27 -4.97 -0.64
CA GLY A 226 25.21 -5.73 -1.88
C GLY A 226 25.58 -7.20 -1.67
N TRP A 227 26.25 -7.78 -2.66
CA TRP A 227 26.73 -9.14 -2.62
C TRP A 227 28.08 -9.27 -3.32
N ASN A 228 28.80 -10.35 -3.07
CA ASN A 228 30.12 -10.56 -3.63
C ASN A 228 30.17 -11.75 -4.61
N SER A 229 31.29 -11.90 -5.28
CA SER A 229 31.56 -12.98 -6.23
C SER A 229 31.52 -14.39 -5.61
N PHE A 230 31.53 -14.51 -4.27
CA PHE A 230 31.32 -15.77 -3.54
C PHE A 230 29.85 -16.02 -3.19
N ASN A 231 28.91 -15.31 -3.82
CA ASN A 231 27.47 -15.40 -3.60
C ASN A 231 27.04 -15.07 -2.15
N ARG A 232 27.79 -14.24 -1.44
CA ARG A 232 27.46 -13.83 -0.09
C ARG A 232 26.90 -12.43 -0.06
N TYR A 233 25.84 -12.22 0.69
CA TYR A 233 25.32 -10.90 1.00
C TYR A 233 26.29 -10.17 1.91
N LYS A 234 26.51 -8.88 1.65
CA LYS A 234 27.56 -8.12 2.31
C LYS A 234 27.09 -6.70 2.64
N VAL A 235 27.40 -6.27 3.84
CA VAL A 235 27.37 -4.86 4.26
C VAL A 235 28.79 -4.44 4.56
N GLU A 236 29.27 -3.36 3.94
CA GLU A 236 30.63 -2.88 4.17
C GLU A 236 30.68 -1.38 4.37
N PHE A 237 31.65 -0.96 5.17
CA PHE A 237 32.10 0.41 5.32
C PHE A 237 33.58 0.47 4.96
N PHE A 238 33.92 1.39 4.09
CA PHE A 238 35.29 1.62 3.67
C PHE A 238 35.82 2.90 4.31
N ASN A 239 36.81 2.78 5.18
CA ASN A 239 37.48 3.90 5.80
C ASN A 239 38.76 4.26 5.03
N LYS A 240 39.06 5.57 4.81
CA LYS A 240 40.30 6.06 4.23
C LYS A 240 41.56 5.54 4.91
N ARG A 241 41.49 5.13 6.16
CA ARG A 241 42.55 4.47 6.92
C ARG A 241 42.66 2.97 6.68
N LYS A 242 41.98 2.42 5.64
CA LYS A 242 41.96 0.98 5.28
C LYS A 242 41.38 0.06 6.36
N LYS A 243 40.58 0.55 7.26
CA LYS A 243 39.79 -0.32 8.13
C LYS A 243 38.47 -0.67 7.41
N TYR A 244 38.32 -1.94 7.10
CA TYR A 244 37.10 -2.48 6.54
C TYR A 244 36.25 -3.02 7.66
N PHE A 245 34.98 -2.61 7.68
CA PHE A 245 33.96 -3.30 8.45
C PHE A 245 33.12 -4.07 7.47
N GLN A 246 33.10 -5.37 7.56
CA GLN A 246 32.40 -6.24 6.64
C GLN A 246 31.56 -7.23 7.42
N LEU A 247 30.29 -7.31 7.11
CA LEU A 247 29.38 -8.30 7.62
C LEU A 247 28.90 -9.17 6.44
N TYR A 248 29.08 -10.46 6.55
CA TYR A 248 28.75 -11.43 5.51
C TYR A 248 27.65 -12.37 5.96
N SER A 249 26.84 -12.82 5.01
CA SER A 249 25.96 -13.96 5.24
C SER A 249 26.72 -15.28 5.07
N ASP A 250 26.30 -16.28 5.83
CA ASP A 250 26.72 -17.67 5.62
C ASP A 250 25.91 -18.36 4.51
N GLU A 251 24.83 -17.75 4.05
CA GLU A 251 23.96 -18.31 3.03
C GLU A 251 24.50 -18.00 1.63
N ASP A 252 24.73 -19.04 0.86
CA ASP A 252 25.07 -19.02 -0.56
C ASP A 252 23.77 -19.14 -1.37
N SER A 253 23.09 -18.04 -1.63
CA SER A 253 21.87 -18.09 -2.43
C SER A 253 21.60 -16.80 -3.17
N MET A 254 21.18 -16.91 -4.44
CA MET A 254 20.74 -15.79 -5.29
C MET A 254 19.22 -15.52 -5.12
N LYS A 255 18.68 -15.82 -3.97
CA LYS A 255 17.27 -15.60 -3.66
C LYS A 255 17.00 -14.13 -3.35
N LYS A 256 15.75 -13.75 -3.44
CA LYS A 256 15.28 -12.46 -2.95
C LYS A 256 15.49 -12.37 -1.44
N VAL A 257 16.10 -11.29 -0.98
CA VAL A 257 16.39 -11.03 0.42
C VAL A 257 15.98 -9.63 0.85
N ALA A 258 15.80 -9.47 2.16
CA ALA A 258 15.69 -8.17 2.83
C ALA A 258 16.92 -7.98 3.72
N ILE A 259 17.72 -6.96 3.44
CA ILE A 259 18.81 -6.52 4.34
C ILE A 259 18.33 -5.28 5.08
N THR A 260 18.48 -5.29 6.40
CA THR A 260 18.25 -4.13 7.26
C THR A 260 19.56 -3.75 7.93
N VAL A 261 19.91 -2.47 7.89
CA VAL A 261 21.07 -1.92 8.58
C VAL A 261 20.59 -0.83 9.52
N THR A 262 20.90 -0.95 10.79
CA THR A 262 20.60 0.06 11.81
C THR A 262 21.88 0.70 12.31
N TYR A 263 21.81 1.99 12.62
CA TYR A 263 22.89 2.74 13.25
C TYR A 263 22.38 3.43 14.52
N SER A 264 23.20 3.40 15.57
CA SER A 264 23.00 4.16 16.79
C SER A 264 24.09 5.21 16.93
N ALA A 265 23.70 6.49 16.91
CA ALA A 265 24.62 7.61 17.01
C ALA A 265 25.25 7.71 18.40
N GLU A 266 24.50 7.39 19.46
CA GLU A 266 24.99 7.40 20.84
C GLU A 266 26.11 6.40 21.06
N ASN A 267 26.02 5.20 20.46
CA ASN A 267 26.95 4.11 20.67
C ASN A 267 27.93 3.93 19.50
N GLU A 268 27.84 4.74 18.46
CA GLU A 268 28.59 4.60 17.19
C GLU A 268 28.61 3.15 16.66
N LYS A 269 27.44 2.49 16.73
CA LYS A 269 27.31 1.05 16.46
C LYS A 269 26.37 0.79 15.29
N VAL A 270 26.85 -0.03 14.36
CA VAL A 270 26.08 -0.56 13.25
C VAL A 270 25.69 -2.00 13.54
N GLU A 271 24.42 -2.33 13.28
CA GLU A 271 23.92 -3.71 13.29
C GLU A 271 23.27 -4.01 11.95
N ALA A 272 23.56 -5.18 11.38
CA ALA A 272 22.95 -5.64 10.14
C ALA A 272 22.12 -6.92 10.35
N PHE A 273 21.07 -7.04 9.56
CA PHE A 273 20.12 -8.16 9.61
C PHE A 273 19.85 -8.65 8.19
N LEU A 274 19.78 -9.98 8.01
CA LEU A 274 19.36 -10.65 6.79
C LEU A 274 18.03 -11.34 7.04
N ASN A 275 16.97 -10.97 6.30
CA ASN A 275 15.62 -11.52 6.47
C ASN A 275 15.14 -11.49 7.94
N GLY A 276 15.44 -10.40 8.67
CA GLY A 276 15.08 -10.23 10.07
C GLY A 276 15.97 -10.97 11.07
N LYS A 277 16.94 -11.75 10.64
CA LYS A 277 17.92 -12.42 11.51
C LYS A 277 19.22 -11.61 11.61
N THR A 278 19.80 -11.52 12.79
CA THR A 278 21.06 -10.79 12.99
C THR A 278 22.17 -11.35 12.13
N LEU A 279 22.78 -10.49 11.32
CA LEU A 279 23.97 -10.79 10.51
C LEU A 279 25.24 -10.48 11.29
N GLY A 280 25.26 -9.40 12.06
CA GLY A 280 26.37 -9.00 12.90
C GLY A 280 26.29 -7.56 13.39
N LYS A 281 27.29 -7.17 14.19
CA LYS A 281 27.44 -5.83 14.76
C LYS A 281 28.90 -5.39 14.63
N VAL A 282 29.10 -4.08 14.40
CA VAL A 282 30.43 -3.46 14.37
C VAL A 282 30.39 -2.06 15.00
N ASP A 283 31.49 -1.67 15.62
CA ASP A 283 31.70 -0.30 16.07
C ASP A 283 32.23 0.53 14.90
N LEU A 284 31.69 1.72 14.71
CA LEU A 284 31.98 2.60 13.59
C LEU A 284 32.53 3.94 14.06
N ASP A 285 33.80 4.20 13.77
CA ASP A 285 34.38 5.53 14.01
C ASP A 285 33.90 6.53 12.94
N THR A 286 32.94 7.38 13.33
CA THR A 286 32.33 8.37 12.44
C THR A 286 33.20 9.62 12.22
N SER A 287 34.25 9.82 13.00
CA SER A 287 35.16 10.99 12.89
C SER A 287 35.89 11.09 11.56
N ILE A 288 35.92 9.99 10.81
CA ILE A 288 36.63 9.83 9.54
C ILE A 288 35.74 9.99 8.30
N MET A 289 34.45 10.17 8.50
CA MET A 289 33.49 10.30 7.40
C MET A 289 33.56 11.66 6.72
N ASP A 290 33.55 11.68 5.37
CA ASP A 290 33.55 12.89 4.59
C ASP A 290 32.13 13.29 4.21
N TYR A 291 31.43 13.94 5.14
CA TYR A 291 30.06 14.40 4.95
C TYR A 291 29.88 15.33 3.73
N SER A 292 30.95 16.03 3.32
CA SER A 292 30.88 16.94 2.17
C SER A 292 30.68 16.23 0.84
N LYS A 293 31.08 14.95 0.77
CA LYS A 293 30.95 14.10 -0.44
C LYS A 293 29.69 13.26 -0.48
N ALA A 294 28.97 13.15 0.63
CA ALA A 294 27.76 12.34 0.74
C ALA A 294 26.50 13.11 0.28
N LYS A 295 26.55 13.78 -0.86
CA LYS A 295 25.39 14.52 -1.40
C LYS A 295 24.32 13.61 -1.97
N PHE A 296 24.73 12.48 -2.53
CA PHE A 296 23.87 11.49 -3.14
C PHE A 296 24.10 10.11 -2.57
N MET A 297 23.06 9.29 -2.66
CA MET A 297 23.08 7.85 -2.47
C MET A 297 22.54 7.18 -3.73
N TYR A 298 22.94 5.95 -3.98
CA TYR A 298 22.64 5.26 -5.23
C TYR A 298 22.05 3.89 -4.99
N LEU A 299 21.04 3.50 -5.80
CA LEU A 299 20.70 2.10 -6.00
C LEU A 299 21.46 1.60 -7.23
N GLY A 300 22.00 0.38 -7.15
CA GLY A 300 22.64 -0.31 -8.26
C GLY A 300 24.12 0.00 -8.47
N THR A 301 24.72 0.85 -7.65
CA THR A 301 26.16 1.14 -7.70
C THR A 301 26.66 1.81 -6.42
N SER A 302 27.98 1.78 -6.21
CA SER A 302 28.63 2.54 -5.14
C SER A 302 28.80 4.01 -5.49
N ASP A 303 29.26 4.31 -6.71
CA ASP A 303 29.48 5.64 -7.24
C ASP A 303 29.55 5.60 -8.78
N PRO A 304 28.53 6.08 -9.49
CA PRO A 304 28.51 6.02 -10.96
C PRO A 304 29.53 6.97 -11.63
N THR A 305 30.10 7.92 -10.87
CA THR A 305 31.12 8.86 -11.42
C THR A 305 32.50 8.22 -11.53
N ARG A 306 32.72 7.08 -10.88
CA ARG A 306 33.97 6.31 -10.90
C ARG A 306 33.89 5.10 -11.82
N GLU A 307 33.61 5.30 -13.11
CA GLU A 307 33.29 4.23 -14.07
C GLU A 307 34.23 3.03 -14.04
N LYS A 308 35.53 3.20 -13.79
CA LYS A 308 36.52 2.12 -13.73
C LYS A 308 36.51 1.33 -12.42
N GLU A 309 36.00 1.91 -11.35
CA GLU A 309 35.98 1.34 -10.01
C GLU A 309 34.55 0.98 -9.56
N ALA A 310 33.55 1.53 -10.21
CA ALA A 310 32.14 1.27 -9.89
C ALA A 310 31.78 -0.17 -10.15
N LYS A 311 31.31 -0.86 -9.13
CA LYS A 311 30.79 -2.23 -9.22
C LYS A 311 29.28 -2.16 -9.32
N PHE A 312 28.78 -2.21 -10.55
CA PHE A 312 27.36 -2.13 -10.79
C PHE A 312 26.66 -3.44 -10.42
N PHE A 313 25.52 -3.31 -9.78
CA PHE A 313 24.65 -4.41 -9.42
C PHE A 313 23.91 -4.96 -10.64
N LYS A 314 23.83 -6.29 -10.73
CA LYS A 314 22.95 -6.98 -11.66
C LYS A 314 21.87 -7.72 -10.87
N GLY A 315 20.61 -7.49 -11.22
CA GLY A 315 19.49 -8.09 -10.50
C GLY A 315 18.31 -7.16 -10.40
N LYS A 316 17.43 -7.42 -9.45
CA LYS A 316 16.21 -6.64 -9.21
C LYS A 316 16.25 -6.00 -7.83
N ILE A 317 15.81 -4.75 -7.73
CA ILE A 317 15.57 -4.06 -6.45
C ILE A 317 14.09 -3.74 -6.37
N ASP A 318 13.44 -4.21 -5.30
CA ASP A 318 12.00 -4.10 -5.10
C ASP A 318 11.64 -2.92 -4.22
N SER A 319 12.40 -2.69 -3.14
CA SER A 319 12.12 -1.60 -2.20
C SER A 319 13.35 -1.11 -1.47
N LEU A 320 13.33 0.18 -1.13
CA LEU A 320 14.25 0.84 -0.22
C LEU A 320 13.43 1.66 0.78
N ALA A 321 13.68 1.50 2.08
CA ALA A 321 13.13 2.37 3.11
C ALA A 321 14.25 2.89 4.03
N ILE A 322 14.18 4.18 4.35
CA ILE A 322 15.12 4.84 5.27
C ILE A 322 14.31 5.50 6.37
N PHE A 323 14.68 5.22 7.61
CA PHE A 323 14.05 5.74 8.80
C PHE A 323 15.00 6.64 9.57
N LYS A 324 14.53 7.75 10.08
CA LYS A 324 15.24 8.59 11.08
C LYS A 324 14.99 8.02 12.47
N LYS A 325 15.42 6.79 12.68
CA LYS A 325 15.31 6.04 13.94
C LYS A 325 16.06 4.72 13.80
N LYS A 326 16.71 4.27 14.87
CA LYS A 326 17.12 2.87 15.03
C LYS A 326 15.88 2.02 15.32
N LEU A 327 15.44 1.19 14.37
CA LEU A 327 14.32 0.28 14.57
C LEU A 327 14.67 -0.80 15.60
N GLN A 328 13.66 -1.21 16.37
CA GLN A 328 13.81 -2.33 17.32
C GLN A 328 13.78 -3.67 16.57
N TYR A 329 14.38 -4.70 17.18
CA TYR A 329 14.44 -6.04 16.56
C TYR A 329 13.07 -6.58 16.10
N LYS A 330 12.02 -6.40 16.92
CA LYS A 330 10.66 -6.81 16.56
C LYS A 330 10.15 -6.10 15.31
N GLU A 331 10.38 -4.78 15.20
CA GLU A 331 10.03 -4.00 14.01
C GLU A 331 10.77 -4.52 12.78
N ILE A 332 12.07 -4.78 12.89
CA ILE A 332 12.93 -5.31 11.81
C ILE A 332 12.41 -6.66 11.34
N LYS A 333 12.09 -7.56 12.26
CA LYS A 333 11.53 -8.87 11.94
C LYS A 333 10.20 -8.71 11.19
N THR A 334 9.28 -7.90 11.72
CA THR A 334 7.97 -7.64 11.12
C THR A 334 8.08 -7.11 9.71
N ILE A 335 8.92 -6.08 9.45
CA ILE A 335 9.05 -5.53 8.08
C ILE A 335 9.77 -6.49 7.12
N SER A 336 10.67 -7.34 7.62
CA SER A 336 11.39 -8.33 6.80
C SER A 336 10.50 -9.51 6.39
N GLU A 337 9.55 -9.89 7.24
CA GLU A 337 8.56 -10.95 6.98
C GLU A 337 7.32 -10.41 6.25
N ASN A 338 7.21 -9.07 6.13
CA ASN A 338 6.08 -8.41 5.53
C ASN A 338 5.94 -8.72 4.03
N ARG A 339 4.77 -9.22 3.64
CA ARG A 339 4.46 -9.54 2.24
C ARG A 339 3.38 -8.64 1.64
N TYR A 340 2.61 -7.92 2.46
CA TYR A 340 1.36 -7.31 2.04
C TYR A 340 1.27 -5.81 2.29
N PHE A 341 1.96 -5.29 3.30
CA PHE A 341 1.76 -3.93 3.78
C PHE A 341 2.86 -2.99 3.34
N GLY A 342 2.49 -1.80 2.86
CA GLY A 342 3.42 -0.70 2.70
C GLY A 342 3.91 -0.18 4.06
N LEU A 343 5.11 0.38 4.09
CA LEU A 343 5.72 0.86 5.33
C LEU A 343 5.25 2.25 5.76
N THR A 344 4.29 2.84 5.05
CA THR A 344 3.73 4.16 5.36
C THR A 344 2.73 4.16 6.52
N SER A 345 2.31 2.98 6.98
CA SER A 345 1.42 2.80 8.13
C SER A 345 2.00 1.79 9.11
N ASN A 346 1.66 1.95 10.39
CA ASN A 346 2.02 0.98 11.41
C ASN A 346 1.20 -0.31 11.26
N PHE A 347 1.81 -1.46 11.56
CA PHE A 347 1.16 -2.76 11.55
C PHE A 347 1.92 -3.75 12.44
N GLU A 348 1.20 -4.66 13.11
CA GLU A 348 1.78 -5.62 14.03
C GLU A 348 2.79 -4.96 14.99
N ASP A 349 4.02 -5.47 15.08
CA ASP A 349 5.07 -4.89 15.89
C ASP A 349 5.75 -3.66 15.24
N TYR A 350 5.44 -3.34 13.98
CA TYR A 350 6.02 -2.18 13.29
C TYR A 350 5.26 -0.89 13.64
N ASN A 351 5.93 0.03 14.35
CA ASN A 351 5.35 1.26 14.90
C ASN A 351 6.07 2.54 14.46
N SER A 352 6.92 2.46 13.45
CA SER A 352 7.82 3.55 13.05
C SER A 352 7.52 4.16 11.68
N ALA A 353 6.29 4.02 11.17
CA ALA A 353 5.89 4.61 9.88
C ALA A 353 6.13 6.13 9.84
N SER A 354 5.86 6.86 10.94
CA SER A 354 6.10 8.31 11.04
C SER A 354 7.58 8.72 11.02
N LYS A 355 8.50 7.76 11.11
CA LYS A 355 9.95 7.98 11.06
C LYS A 355 10.55 7.73 9.68
N LEU A 356 9.74 7.34 8.69
CA LEU A 356 10.18 7.25 7.29
C LEU A 356 10.60 8.62 6.76
N ILE A 357 11.77 8.65 6.12
CA ILE A 357 12.31 9.85 5.44
C ILE A 357 12.57 9.60 3.96
N THR A 358 12.63 8.34 3.55
CA THR A 358 12.67 7.92 2.14
C THR A 358 12.03 6.54 2.06
N TYR A 359 11.10 6.35 1.13
CA TYR A 359 10.53 5.02 0.88
C TYR A 359 10.18 4.85 -0.60
N TYR A 360 10.78 3.86 -1.22
CA TYR A 360 10.45 3.41 -2.56
C TYR A 360 9.96 1.97 -2.51
N ASP A 361 8.85 1.70 -3.17
CA ASP A 361 8.52 0.36 -3.63
C ASP A 361 8.27 0.45 -5.14
N GLY A 362 8.56 -0.61 -5.86
CA GLY A 362 8.55 -0.60 -7.33
C GLY A 362 7.20 -0.27 -7.99
N LYS A 363 6.14 0.00 -7.21
CA LYS A 363 4.80 0.30 -7.71
C LYS A 363 4.67 1.72 -8.27
N PHE A 364 5.51 2.64 -7.81
CA PHE A 364 5.36 4.07 -8.07
C PHE A 364 6.52 4.62 -8.88
N ILE A 365 6.59 4.17 -10.14
CA ILE A 365 7.55 4.65 -11.13
C ILE A 365 6.80 5.51 -12.14
N LYS A 366 7.27 6.75 -12.35
CA LYS A 366 6.74 7.66 -13.35
C LYS A 366 7.84 8.05 -14.34
N GLY A 367 7.79 7.46 -15.53
CA GLY A 367 8.85 7.64 -16.52
C GLY A 367 10.21 7.22 -15.95
N TYR A 368 11.14 8.15 -15.87
CA TYR A 368 12.49 7.96 -15.29
C TYR A 368 12.60 8.35 -13.80
N ARG A 369 11.46 8.49 -13.11
CA ARG A 369 11.42 8.92 -11.71
C ARG A 369 10.86 7.80 -10.83
N LEU A 370 11.57 7.48 -9.76
CA LEU A 370 11.13 6.64 -8.67
C LEU A 370 10.55 7.54 -7.57
N MET A 371 9.24 7.40 -7.32
CA MET A 371 8.51 8.29 -6.44
C MET A 371 8.70 7.91 -4.98
N ASP A 372 8.99 8.90 -4.14
CA ASP A 372 9.13 8.72 -2.69
C ASP A 372 7.76 8.65 -2.00
N LEU A 373 7.52 7.55 -1.32
CA LEU A 373 6.28 7.25 -0.63
C LEU A 373 6.26 7.69 0.84
N SER A 374 7.39 8.21 1.34
CA SER A 374 7.48 8.73 2.71
C SER A 374 6.77 10.08 2.91
N GLY A 375 6.35 10.72 1.82
CA GLY A 375 5.81 12.09 1.83
C GLY A 375 6.87 13.19 1.97
N LYS A 376 8.17 12.85 1.90
CA LYS A 376 9.27 13.82 1.99
C LYS A 376 9.79 14.28 0.63
N HIS A 377 9.16 13.82 -0.46
CA HIS A 377 9.46 14.19 -1.85
C HIS A 377 10.92 13.94 -2.28
N ASN A 378 11.56 12.94 -1.73
CA ASN A 378 12.92 12.56 -2.08
C ASN A 378 12.93 11.67 -3.34
N ILE A 379 12.68 12.27 -4.50
CA ILE A 379 12.50 11.56 -5.77
C ILE A 379 13.83 10.96 -6.25
N GLY A 380 13.81 9.66 -6.62
CA GLY A 380 14.93 9.01 -7.27
C GLY A 380 14.92 9.21 -8.81
N VAL A 381 16.08 9.46 -9.40
CA VAL A 381 16.25 9.59 -10.86
C VAL A 381 16.80 8.28 -11.41
N ILE A 382 15.99 7.60 -12.22
CA ILE A 382 16.33 6.30 -12.81
C ILE A 382 17.21 6.50 -14.04
N LYS A 383 18.33 5.78 -14.10
CA LYS A 383 19.28 5.77 -15.21
C LYS A 383 19.51 4.36 -15.71
N HIS A 384 19.22 4.08 -16.96
CA HIS A 384 19.48 2.80 -17.65
C HIS A 384 18.91 1.55 -16.98
N CYS A 385 17.95 1.68 -16.07
CA CYS A 385 17.25 0.53 -15.49
C CYS A 385 16.08 0.12 -16.36
N GLU A 386 15.82 -1.18 -16.42
CA GLU A 386 14.60 -1.75 -16.99
C GLU A 386 13.51 -1.78 -15.91
N ILE A 387 12.30 -1.37 -16.25
CA ILE A 387 11.13 -1.52 -15.38
C ILE A 387 10.50 -2.87 -15.71
N VAL A 388 10.68 -3.85 -14.84
CA VAL A 388 10.12 -5.18 -15.01
C VAL A 388 8.81 -5.26 -14.24
N PRO A 389 7.67 -5.47 -14.91
CA PRO A 389 6.43 -5.78 -14.21
C PRO A 389 6.69 -7.03 -13.35
N THR A 390 6.62 -6.88 -12.04
CA THR A 390 6.47 -8.05 -11.20
C THR A 390 4.97 -8.34 -11.17
N ASN A 391 4.55 -9.37 -11.88
CA ASN A 391 3.35 -10.04 -11.44
C ASN A 391 3.62 -10.37 -9.98
N LEU A 392 2.76 -9.88 -9.05
CA LEU A 392 2.66 -10.54 -7.75
C LEU A 392 2.58 -12.01 -8.12
N GLU A 393 3.69 -12.73 -7.87
CA GLU A 393 3.75 -14.14 -8.24
C GLU A 393 2.48 -14.78 -7.71
N SER A 394 1.90 -15.67 -8.48
CA SER A 394 0.69 -16.42 -8.14
C SER A 394 0.73 -17.05 -6.74
N ASN A 395 1.85 -17.01 -6.06
CA ASN A 395 2.10 -17.49 -4.69
C ASN A 395 1.77 -16.47 -3.59
N THR A 396 1.59 -15.18 -3.91
CA THR A 396 0.92 -14.19 -3.05
C THR A 396 -0.52 -13.94 -3.48
N VAL A 397 -0.96 -14.56 -4.55
CA VAL A 397 -2.37 -14.72 -4.83
C VAL A 397 -2.91 -15.52 -3.67
N ILE A 398 -3.76 -14.86 -2.88
CA ILE A 398 -4.71 -15.56 -2.04
C ILE A 398 -5.22 -16.71 -2.89
N PRO A 399 -5.06 -17.97 -2.41
CA PRO A 399 -5.57 -19.11 -3.15
C PRO A 399 -7.00 -18.80 -3.51
N ARG A 400 -7.36 -18.81 -4.76
CA ARG A 400 -8.66 -18.41 -5.29
C ARG A 400 -9.89 -19.23 -4.86
N PRO A 401 -9.99 -19.90 -3.71
CA PRO A 401 -11.29 -20.29 -3.20
C PRO A 401 -12.13 -19.09 -2.80
N TYR A 402 -11.53 -17.88 -2.63
CA TYR A 402 -12.21 -16.69 -2.10
C TYR A 402 -12.85 -15.79 -3.14
N ARG A 403 -12.68 -16.08 -4.44
CA ARG A 403 -13.36 -15.33 -5.45
C ARG A 403 -14.85 -15.58 -5.40
N ARG A 404 -15.55 -14.68 -4.73
CA ARG A 404 -17.00 -14.73 -4.61
C ARG A 404 -17.63 -14.22 -5.90
N LYS A 405 -18.17 -15.12 -6.73
CA LYS A 405 -19.02 -14.73 -7.84
C LYS A 405 -20.36 -14.32 -7.27
N SER A 406 -20.66 -13.04 -7.25
CA SER A 406 -21.88 -12.50 -6.69
C SER A 406 -22.73 -11.86 -7.78
N ARG A 407 -24.05 -11.90 -7.59
CA ARG A 407 -25.03 -11.29 -8.49
C ARG A 407 -25.96 -10.39 -7.72
N PHE A 408 -26.14 -9.18 -8.24
CA PHE A 408 -27.07 -8.18 -7.73
C PHE A 408 -28.05 -7.76 -8.82
N LYS A 409 -29.30 -7.47 -8.41
CA LYS A 409 -30.27 -6.74 -9.23
C LYS A 409 -30.09 -5.27 -8.92
N LEU A 410 -29.85 -4.47 -9.96
CA LEU A 410 -29.76 -3.03 -9.86
C LEU A 410 -31.16 -2.43 -9.96
N LEU A 411 -31.55 -1.64 -8.96
CA LEU A 411 -32.81 -0.86 -9.02
C LEU A 411 -32.64 0.33 -9.95
N ASP A 412 -33.71 0.68 -10.65
CA ASP A 412 -33.69 1.83 -11.55
C ASP A 412 -33.54 3.13 -10.76
N HIS A 413 -32.70 4.01 -11.26
CA HIS A 413 -32.62 5.38 -10.86
C HIS A 413 -33.33 6.25 -11.88
N THR A 414 -34.51 6.72 -11.60
CA THR A 414 -35.09 7.86 -12.28
C THR A 414 -34.62 9.12 -11.58
N ASP A 415 -33.36 9.48 -11.75
CA ASP A 415 -32.76 10.39 -10.79
C ASP A 415 -32.54 11.78 -11.26
N GLU A 416 -33.10 12.65 -10.52
CA GLU A 416 -32.59 13.98 -10.21
C GLU A 416 -31.05 13.95 -10.03
N GLY A 417 -30.30 14.10 -11.12
CA GLY A 417 -28.87 14.31 -11.11
C GLY A 417 -27.95 13.24 -11.71
N PHE A 418 -28.46 12.07 -12.10
CA PHE A 418 -27.68 11.07 -12.85
C PHE A 418 -28.13 11.02 -14.31
N SER A 419 -27.79 12.03 -15.09
CA SER A 419 -27.84 11.93 -16.53
C SER A 419 -26.68 11.04 -17.04
N ASN A 420 -26.84 10.45 -18.23
CA ASN A 420 -25.72 9.80 -18.96
C ASN A 420 -24.54 10.77 -19.22
N ASP A 421 -24.67 12.02 -18.80
CA ASP A 421 -23.73 13.12 -18.90
C ASP A 421 -22.99 13.44 -17.59
N SER A 422 -23.08 12.57 -16.56
CA SER A 422 -22.38 12.79 -15.26
C SER A 422 -20.86 13.01 -15.42
N TRP A 423 -20.26 12.41 -16.47
CA TRP A 423 -18.86 12.65 -16.85
C TRP A 423 -18.58 14.07 -17.37
N LYS A 424 -19.61 14.84 -17.71
CA LYS A 424 -19.48 16.24 -18.14
C LYS A 424 -19.63 17.21 -16.98
N ASP A 425 -20.10 16.72 -15.82
CA ASP A 425 -20.21 17.53 -14.61
C ASP A 425 -18.85 18.02 -14.12
N LEU A 426 -18.80 19.29 -13.71
CA LEU A 426 -17.57 19.94 -13.24
C LEU A 426 -17.00 19.23 -12.02
N ASN A 427 -17.83 18.73 -11.10
CA ASN A 427 -17.38 18.04 -9.90
C ASN A 427 -16.77 16.69 -10.20
N THR A 428 -17.37 15.92 -11.13
CA THR A 428 -16.79 14.67 -11.61
C THR A 428 -15.43 14.89 -12.27
N ARG A 429 -15.30 15.96 -13.08
CA ARG A 429 -14.00 16.35 -13.67
C ARG A 429 -12.99 16.75 -12.60
N TYR A 430 -13.42 17.47 -11.57
CA TYR A 430 -12.56 17.84 -10.45
C TYR A 430 -12.08 16.60 -9.70
N ASN A 431 -12.98 15.67 -9.38
CA ASN A 431 -12.66 14.38 -8.76
C ASN A 431 -11.66 13.59 -9.62
N GLN A 432 -11.85 13.54 -10.94
CA GLN A 432 -10.95 12.89 -11.87
C GLN A 432 -9.55 13.54 -11.87
N LEU A 433 -9.49 14.86 -11.89
CA LEU A 433 -8.22 15.60 -11.84
C LEU A 433 -7.51 15.35 -10.51
N ARG A 434 -8.25 15.40 -9.40
CA ARG A 434 -7.74 15.09 -8.07
C ARG A 434 -7.15 13.67 -8.03
N PHE A 435 -7.91 12.66 -8.43
CA PHE A 435 -7.45 11.28 -8.43
C PHE A 435 -6.21 11.08 -9.32
N ASN A 436 -6.22 11.62 -10.53
CA ASN A 436 -5.10 11.44 -11.45
C ASN A 436 -3.85 12.23 -11.03
N ASN A 437 -4.00 13.45 -10.52
CA ASN A 437 -2.86 14.33 -10.21
C ASN A 437 -2.38 14.15 -8.79
N GLU A 438 -3.27 14.08 -7.80
CA GLU A 438 -2.89 13.98 -6.39
C GLU A 438 -2.63 12.53 -5.98
N VAL A 439 -3.53 11.61 -6.32
CA VAL A 439 -3.44 10.21 -5.89
C VAL A 439 -2.49 9.42 -6.77
N LYS A 440 -2.72 9.36 -8.09
CA LYS A 440 -1.88 8.55 -8.99
C LYS A 440 -0.51 9.14 -9.29
N GLN A 441 -0.42 10.47 -9.43
CA GLN A 441 0.79 11.11 -9.95
C GLN A 441 1.66 11.73 -8.88
N ASN A 442 1.08 12.36 -7.86
CA ASN A 442 1.79 13.11 -6.85
C ASN A 442 1.75 12.42 -5.48
N TRP A 443 1.13 11.24 -5.39
CA TRP A 443 1.09 10.51 -4.15
C TRP A 443 0.45 11.30 -2.99
N HIS A 444 -0.85 11.23 -2.90
CA HIS A 444 -1.54 11.65 -1.69
C HIS A 444 -1.25 10.64 -0.56
N ASN A 445 -0.77 11.12 0.58
CA ASN A 445 -0.59 10.27 1.74
C ASN A 445 -1.98 9.91 2.32
N PRO A 446 -2.42 8.63 2.25
CA PRO A 446 -3.74 8.26 2.76
C PRO A 446 -3.92 8.52 4.25
N ASN A 447 -2.84 8.75 5.01
CA ASN A 447 -2.92 9.11 6.42
C ASN A 447 -3.36 10.55 6.67
N GLU A 448 -3.35 11.41 5.66
CA GLU A 448 -3.74 12.82 5.78
C GLU A 448 -5.24 13.05 5.53
N ASP A 449 -5.93 12.07 4.97
CA ASP A 449 -7.35 12.17 4.62
C ASP A 449 -8.05 10.81 4.74
N GLY A 450 -9.03 10.68 5.61
CA GLY A 450 -9.77 9.44 5.82
C GLY A 450 -10.39 9.34 7.20
N LEU A 451 -10.37 8.16 7.81
CA LEU A 451 -10.96 7.89 9.12
C LEU A 451 -10.45 8.82 10.23
N ASN A 452 -9.17 9.16 10.20
CA ASN A 452 -8.54 10.03 11.20
C ASN A 452 -8.91 11.51 11.08
N THR A 453 -9.52 11.91 9.95
CA THR A 453 -9.92 13.30 9.68
C THR A 453 -11.42 13.45 9.43
N VAL A 454 -12.19 12.35 9.59
CA VAL A 454 -13.64 12.42 9.38
C VAL A 454 -14.31 13.23 10.47
N ASP A 455 -14.98 14.29 10.08
CA ASP A 455 -15.78 15.18 10.92
C ASP A 455 -17.24 15.22 10.45
N PHE A 456 -18.17 15.30 11.35
CA PHE A 456 -19.60 15.39 11.05
C PHE A 456 -20.40 15.86 12.24
N THR A 457 -21.58 16.40 11.98
CA THR A 457 -22.57 16.71 13.01
C THR A 457 -23.65 15.64 13.01
N LEU A 458 -23.87 15.00 14.14
CA LEU A 458 -24.95 14.01 14.28
C LEU A 458 -26.27 14.75 14.60
N HIS A 459 -27.21 14.68 13.66
CA HIS A 459 -28.55 15.27 13.84
C HIS A 459 -29.50 14.27 14.50
N SER A 460 -29.43 13.00 14.16
CA SER A 460 -30.29 11.95 14.72
C SER A 460 -29.61 10.56 14.67
N ASN A 461 -29.96 9.72 15.65
CA ASN A 461 -29.54 8.32 15.72
C ASN A 461 -30.73 7.45 16.10
N ASN A 462 -31.40 6.88 15.12
CA ASN A 462 -32.59 6.07 15.28
C ASN A 462 -32.23 4.57 15.24
N LYS A 463 -32.45 3.87 16.33
CA LYS A 463 -32.14 2.44 16.46
C LYS A 463 -33.43 1.61 16.54
N GLY A 464 -33.52 0.61 15.67
CA GLY A 464 -34.64 -0.33 15.65
C GLY A 464 -34.17 -1.75 15.30
N GLY A 465 -34.16 -2.67 16.28
CA GLY A 465 -33.71 -4.04 16.07
C GLY A 465 -32.26 -4.13 15.61
N LYS A 466 -32.03 -4.63 14.40
CA LYS A 466 -30.70 -4.75 13.77
C LYS A 466 -30.34 -3.54 12.89
N VAL A 467 -31.18 -2.53 12.81
CA VAL A 467 -30.98 -1.35 11.97
C VAL A 467 -30.67 -0.12 12.81
N THR A 468 -29.64 0.59 12.44
CA THR A 468 -29.31 1.94 12.93
C THR A 468 -29.38 2.91 11.76
N HIS A 469 -30.10 4.03 11.94
CA HIS A 469 -30.21 5.08 10.95
C HIS A 469 -29.63 6.37 11.55
N LEU A 470 -28.47 6.78 11.03
CA LEU A 470 -27.80 8.03 11.39
C LEU A 470 -28.19 9.12 10.39
N ILE A 471 -28.61 10.28 10.88
CA ILE A 471 -28.82 11.47 10.06
C ILE A 471 -27.70 12.46 10.41
N VAL A 472 -26.92 12.87 9.42
CA VAL A 472 -25.69 13.63 9.65
C VAL A 472 -25.56 14.82 8.69
N GLY A 473 -25.01 15.95 9.22
CA GLY A 473 -24.43 17.02 8.40
C GLY A 473 -22.92 16.81 8.26
N ILE A 474 -22.36 16.97 7.05
CA ILE A 474 -20.94 16.68 6.77
C ILE A 474 -20.21 17.83 6.10
#